data_04c88dbf2efbff07085ddd53eb56f022
#
_entry.id   04c88dbf2efbff07085ddd53eb56f022
#
_cell.length_a   1.000
_cell.length_b   1.000
_cell.length_c   1.000
_cell.angle_alpha   90.00
_cell.angle_beta   90.00
_cell.angle_gamma   90.00
#
_symmetry.space_group_name_H-M   'P 1'
#
loop_
_entity.id
_entity.type
_entity.pdbx_description
1 polymer ?
#
loop_
_entity_poly.entity_id
_entity_poly.type
_entity_poly.pdbx_seq_one_letter_code
_entity_poly.pdbx_strand_id
1 'polypeptide(L)'
;AYAVHSSKSVNIADAYTEEGFDFSGTKAFDKKTGYGSHSFLTVPMKNHENEIIGVLQLINAKNRVTGEVQPFSASEQYLAESLASQAAIALTNRLLINHLEALFESFISLINAAIDDKSPYTGGHCNRVPELTMMLADAVTKTRVGPLKDFKMTERDRYELRIAGLLHDCGKITTPVHVVDKATKLETIYDRIALVDTRFEVVKRDLQIAELRGFITEIELAAQLKQVEDDRAFLRHTNIGGEFMRDEDVARVRQISTSYKWTDASGNDCDFLSEDEVKNLTIRAGTLTTEERQVINHHIDLTIDMLEALPWPKHLTNVPEYAGGHHERMDGKGYPRGLTREQMSVQARCMGIADIFEALTAKDRPYKKGKTLTESLSILGKMKLGQHVDPDLFDVFVWERVYETYAKQYMSPEQIDDVDLSKIPGYVPPPAH
;
A
#
# COMPACT_ATOMS: atom_id res chain seq x y z
N ALA A 1 39.63 -26.72 4.00
CA ALA A 1 40.49 -25.59 3.57
C ALA A 1 41.27 -25.95 2.28
N TYR A 2 42.05 -27.01 2.25
CA TYR A 2 42.95 -27.32 1.12
C TYR A 2 42.21 -27.50 -0.24
N ALA A 3 41.11 -28.26 -0.28
CA ALA A 3 40.31 -28.46 -1.49
C ALA A 3 39.77 -27.12 -2.06
N VAL A 4 39.46 -26.14 -1.19
CA VAL A 4 39.01 -24.79 -1.60
C VAL A 4 40.17 -23.99 -2.18
N HIS A 5 41.31 -23.95 -1.47
CA HIS A 5 42.49 -23.18 -1.91
C HIS A 5 43.13 -23.73 -3.18
N SER A 6 43.19 -25.09 -3.31
CA SER A 6 43.76 -25.73 -4.49
C SER A 6 42.76 -25.84 -5.65
N SER A 7 41.48 -25.62 -5.39
CA SER A 7 40.38 -25.87 -6.34
C SER A 7 40.34 -27.30 -6.89
N LYS A 8 40.82 -28.27 -6.12
CA LYS A 8 40.93 -29.70 -6.50
C LYS A 8 40.24 -30.58 -5.46
N SER A 9 39.73 -31.70 -5.93
CA SER A 9 39.23 -32.75 -5.05
C SER A 9 40.37 -33.35 -4.24
N VAL A 10 40.09 -33.70 -3.00
CA VAL A 10 41.02 -34.33 -2.08
C VAL A 10 40.43 -35.66 -1.65
N ASN A 11 41.16 -36.75 -1.92
CA ASN A 11 40.78 -38.11 -1.55
C ASN A 11 41.82 -38.65 -0.57
N ILE A 12 41.42 -38.88 0.67
CA ILE A 12 42.27 -39.37 1.76
C ILE A 12 41.88 -40.80 2.09
N ALA A 13 42.81 -41.70 1.99
CA ALA A 13 42.59 -43.12 2.25
C ALA A 13 42.33 -43.41 3.73
N ASP A 14 43.14 -42.86 4.62
CA ASP A 14 42.95 -42.93 6.06
C ASP A 14 43.54 -41.69 6.75
N ALA A 15 42.68 -40.88 7.39
CA ALA A 15 43.06 -39.67 8.10
C ALA A 15 43.95 -39.89 9.33
N TYR A 16 44.09 -41.12 9.81
CA TYR A 16 44.94 -41.45 10.94
C TYR A 16 46.40 -41.70 10.54
N THR A 17 46.63 -42.06 9.26
CA THR A 17 47.94 -42.41 8.73
C THR A 17 48.44 -41.47 7.65
N GLU A 18 47.55 -40.59 7.09
CA GLU A 18 47.89 -39.67 6.01
C GLU A 18 48.89 -38.59 6.51
N GLU A 19 49.93 -38.40 5.69
CA GLU A 19 50.92 -37.35 5.90
C GLU A 19 50.61 -36.12 5.04
N GLY A 20 50.92 -34.93 5.53
CA GLY A 20 50.74 -33.68 4.80
C GLY A 20 49.42 -32.93 5.12
N PHE A 21 48.55 -33.53 5.92
CA PHE A 21 47.32 -32.89 6.40
C PHE A 21 47.22 -32.98 7.92
N ASP A 22 46.71 -31.91 8.54
CA ASP A 22 46.45 -31.91 9.99
C ASP A 22 45.03 -32.41 10.28
N PHE A 23 44.91 -33.62 10.81
CA PHE A 23 43.69 -34.25 11.26
C PHE A 23 43.53 -34.24 12.80
N SER A 24 44.28 -33.42 13.51
CA SER A 24 44.22 -33.36 14.99
C SER A 24 42.79 -33.03 15.49
N GLY A 25 42.09 -32.13 14.80
CA GLY A 25 40.71 -31.77 15.10
C GLY A 25 39.74 -32.93 14.87
N THR A 26 39.87 -33.65 13.77
CA THR A 26 39.09 -34.86 13.47
C THR A 26 39.28 -35.94 14.52
N LYS A 27 40.55 -36.23 14.89
CA LYS A 27 40.89 -37.23 15.92
C LYS A 27 40.33 -36.81 17.32
N ALA A 28 40.34 -35.54 17.66
CA ALA A 28 39.73 -35.03 18.88
C ALA A 28 38.18 -35.14 18.89
N PHE A 29 37.54 -34.90 17.74
CA PHE A 29 36.12 -35.08 17.57
C PHE A 29 35.70 -36.55 17.66
N ASP A 30 36.39 -37.40 16.96
CA ASP A 30 36.18 -38.85 17.01
C ASP A 30 36.30 -39.42 18.41
N LYS A 31 37.32 -39.01 19.16
CA LYS A 31 37.49 -39.37 20.56
C LYS A 31 36.32 -38.94 21.44
N LYS A 32 35.74 -37.78 21.14
CA LYS A 32 34.58 -37.22 21.89
C LYS A 32 33.26 -37.93 21.53
N THR A 33 33.06 -38.28 20.28
CA THR A 33 31.81 -38.82 19.77
C THR A 33 31.78 -40.36 19.67
N GLY A 34 32.94 -41.01 19.75
CA GLY A 34 33.07 -42.45 19.51
C GLY A 34 32.95 -42.86 18.03
N TYR A 35 32.92 -41.90 17.10
CA TYR A 35 32.90 -42.15 15.66
C TYR A 35 34.33 -42.17 15.11
N GLY A 36 34.71 -43.15 14.36
CA GLY A 36 36.03 -43.20 13.72
C GLY A 36 35.96 -42.67 12.30
N SER A 37 36.51 -41.50 12.03
CA SER A 37 36.52 -40.88 10.71
C SER A 37 37.84 -41.25 9.99
N HIS A 38 37.80 -42.26 9.11
CA HIS A 38 38.99 -42.78 8.42
C HIS A 38 39.13 -42.22 7.01
N SER A 39 38.33 -42.62 6.06
CA SER A 39 38.44 -42.14 4.68
C SER A 39 37.65 -40.90 4.41
N PHE A 40 38.25 -39.96 3.66
CA PHE A 40 37.60 -38.68 3.28
C PHE A 40 37.70 -38.45 1.79
N LEU A 41 36.58 -38.04 1.19
CA LEU A 41 36.53 -37.46 -0.13
C LEU A 41 35.93 -36.06 -0.04
N THR A 42 36.72 -35.03 -0.34
CA THR A 42 36.33 -33.64 -0.29
C THR A 42 36.35 -33.05 -1.71
N VAL A 43 35.21 -32.65 -2.22
CA VAL A 43 35.03 -32.17 -3.59
C VAL A 43 34.57 -30.70 -3.54
N PRO A 44 35.29 -29.76 -4.16
CA PRO A 44 34.83 -28.38 -4.27
C PRO A 44 33.66 -28.27 -5.26
N MET A 45 32.59 -27.63 -4.83
CA MET A 45 31.42 -27.37 -5.66
C MET A 45 31.61 -26.04 -6.37
N LYS A 46 31.76 -26.07 -7.70
CA LYS A 46 32.04 -24.91 -8.53
C LYS A 46 30.79 -24.51 -9.34
N ASN A 47 30.52 -23.22 -9.40
CA ASN A 47 29.53 -22.68 -10.31
C ASN A 47 30.07 -22.58 -11.76
N HIS A 48 29.26 -22.07 -12.68
CA HIS A 48 29.62 -21.88 -14.08
C HIS A 48 30.72 -20.83 -14.32
N GLU A 49 30.99 -19.98 -13.32
CA GLU A 49 32.08 -18.99 -13.33
C GLU A 49 33.38 -19.54 -12.71
N ASN A 50 33.41 -20.85 -12.37
CA ASN A 50 34.47 -21.51 -11.63
C ASN A 50 34.69 -21.03 -10.19
N GLU A 51 33.73 -20.31 -9.61
CA GLU A 51 33.77 -19.91 -8.21
C GLU A 51 33.35 -21.11 -7.33
N ILE A 52 34.03 -21.27 -6.20
CA ILE A 52 33.67 -22.31 -5.24
C ILE A 52 32.56 -21.80 -4.34
N ILE A 53 31.36 -22.32 -4.51
CA ILE A 53 30.16 -21.98 -3.76
C ILE A 53 29.89 -22.90 -2.57
N GLY A 54 30.63 -23.98 -2.47
CA GLY A 54 30.51 -24.96 -1.39
C GLY A 54 31.51 -26.08 -1.48
N VAL A 55 31.41 -27.03 -0.57
CA VAL A 55 32.24 -28.22 -0.53
C VAL A 55 31.35 -29.42 -0.19
N LEU A 56 31.42 -30.46 -1.03
CA LEU A 56 30.87 -31.78 -0.71
C LEU A 56 31.93 -32.59 0.01
N GLN A 57 31.64 -33.04 1.22
CA GLN A 57 32.54 -33.93 1.95
C GLN A 57 31.84 -35.24 2.28
N LEU A 58 32.43 -36.34 1.84
CA LEU A 58 32.03 -37.71 2.14
C LEU A 58 33.02 -38.31 3.09
N ILE A 59 32.53 -39.05 4.10
CA ILE A 59 33.37 -39.65 5.15
C ILE A 59 33.02 -41.13 5.25
N ASN A 60 34.05 -42.00 5.33
CA ASN A 60 33.94 -43.45 5.52
C ASN A 60 33.18 -44.15 4.38
N ALA A 61 33.82 -44.31 3.23
CA ALA A 61 33.33 -45.27 2.23
C ALA A 61 33.23 -46.66 2.86
N LYS A 62 32.11 -47.32 2.68
CA LYS A 62 31.89 -48.68 3.24
C LYS A 62 31.81 -49.73 2.17
N ASN A 63 32.50 -50.81 2.38
CA ASN A 63 32.33 -52.03 1.57
C ASN A 63 30.88 -52.52 1.73
N ARG A 64 30.17 -52.71 0.61
CA ARG A 64 28.76 -53.11 0.65
C ARG A 64 28.50 -54.52 1.21
N VAL A 65 29.51 -55.38 1.17
CA VAL A 65 29.42 -56.78 1.61
C VAL A 65 29.86 -56.92 3.07
N THR A 66 31.06 -56.41 3.40
CA THR A 66 31.65 -56.55 4.76
C THR A 66 31.22 -55.45 5.73
N GLY A 67 30.78 -54.30 5.23
CA GLY A 67 30.47 -53.13 6.05
C GLY A 67 31.73 -52.38 6.56
N GLU A 68 32.91 -52.86 6.27
CA GLU A 68 34.16 -52.23 6.68
C GLU A 68 34.43 -50.92 5.95
N VAL A 69 35.09 -49.98 6.66
CA VAL A 69 35.50 -48.72 6.05
C VAL A 69 36.67 -48.96 5.11
N GLN A 70 36.58 -48.40 3.92
CA GLN A 70 37.59 -48.48 2.87
C GLN A 70 37.87 -47.10 2.27
N PRO A 71 38.99 -46.91 1.54
CA PRO A 71 39.24 -45.71 0.75
C PRO A 71 38.18 -45.52 -0.36
N PHE A 72 37.88 -44.26 -0.72
CA PHE A 72 37.06 -43.97 -1.89
C PHE A 72 37.80 -44.34 -3.17
N SER A 73 37.18 -45.14 -4.03
CA SER A 73 37.71 -45.52 -5.35
C SER A 73 37.70 -44.33 -6.32
N ALA A 74 38.47 -44.44 -7.40
CA ALA A 74 38.46 -43.42 -8.47
C ALA A 74 37.07 -43.25 -9.12
N SER A 75 36.32 -44.36 -9.24
CA SER A 75 34.95 -44.31 -9.78
C SER A 75 33.95 -43.58 -8.83
N GLU A 76 34.09 -43.77 -7.51
CA GLU A 76 33.29 -43.06 -6.51
C GLU A 76 33.67 -41.61 -6.46
N GLN A 77 34.96 -41.28 -6.59
CA GLN A 77 35.41 -39.89 -6.70
C GLN A 77 34.80 -39.20 -7.93
N TYR A 78 34.87 -39.82 -9.10
CA TYR A 78 34.30 -39.29 -10.35
C TYR A 78 32.77 -39.05 -10.21
N LEU A 79 32.07 -40.01 -9.61
CA LEU A 79 30.64 -39.89 -9.34
C LEU A 79 30.34 -38.70 -8.37
N ALA A 80 31.13 -38.57 -7.29
CA ALA A 80 30.98 -37.48 -6.32
C ALA A 80 31.26 -36.10 -6.96
N GLU A 81 32.29 -36.02 -7.82
CA GLU A 81 32.61 -34.81 -8.60
C GLU A 81 31.45 -34.41 -9.54
N SER A 82 30.86 -35.39 -10.24
CA SER A 82 29.70 -35.15 -11.10
C SER A 82 28.50 -34.68 -10.33
N LEU A 83 28.19 -35.33 -9.20
CA LEU A 83 27.08 -34.90 -8.31
C LEU A 83 27.32 -33.54 -7.68
N ALA A 84 28.55 -33.25 -7.27
CA ALA A 84 28.94 -31.95 -6.72
C ALA A 84 28.74 -30.81 -7.74
N SER A 85 29.10 -31.06 -9.01
CA SER A 85 28.88 -30.14 -10.11
C SER A 85 27.37 -29.85 -10.33
N GLN A 86 26.56 -30.91 -10.39
CA GLN A 86 25.10 -30.75 -10.54
C GLN A 86 24.47 -30.03 -9.35
N ALA A 87 24.88 -30.34 -8.14
CA ALA A 87 24.43 -29.68 -6.92
C ALA A 87 24.87 -28.21 -6.91
N ALA A 88 26.06 -27.89 -7.37
CA ALA A 88 26.53 -26.51 -7.51
C ALA A 88 25.65 -25.70 -8.47
N ILE A 89 25.33 -26.25 -9.64
CA ILE A 89 24.44 -25.60 -10.62
C ILE A 89 23.06 -25.37 -10.01
N ALA A 90 22.49 -26.38 -9.38
CA ALA A 90 21.16 -26.25 -8.75
C ALA A 90 21.15 -25.20 -7.63
N LEU A 91 22.20 -25.18 -6.80
CA LEU A 91 22.33 -24.18 -5.72
C LEU A 91 22.51 -22.77 -6.27
N THR A 92 23.37 -22.60 -7.28
CA THR A 92 23.57 -21.30 -7.94
C THR A 92 22.27 -20.77 -8.55
N ASN A 93 21.53 -21.62 -9.27
CA ASN A 93 20.24 -21.22 -9.83
C ASN A 93 19.25 -20.78 -8.74
N ARG A 94 19.22 -21.49 -7.62
CA ARG A 94 18.35 -21.10 -6.50
C ARG A 94 18.76 -19.77 -5.88
N LEU A 95 20.05 -19.53 -5.69
CA LEU A 95 20.57 -18.27 -5.19
C LEU A 95 20.26 -17.11 -6.14
N LEU A 96 20.43 -17.32 -7.45
CA LEU A 96 20.09 -16.30 -8.46
C LEU A 96 18.60 -15.97 -8.44
N ILE A 97 17.73 -16.97 -8.34
CA ILE A 97 16.27 -16.72 -8.22
C ILE A 97 15.97 -15.88 -6.98
N ASN A 98 16.52 -16.26 -5.83
CA ASN A 98 16.30 -15.49 -4.58
C ASN A 98 16.83 -14.05 -4.69
N HIS A 99 17.98 -13.83 -5.35
CA HIS A 99 18.50 -12.48 -5.58
C HIS A 99 17.62 -11.67 -6.53
N LEU A 100 17.05 -12.29 -7.56
CA LEU A 100 16.12 -11.63 -8.47
C LEU A 100 14.82 -11.25 -7.76
N GLU A 101 14.28 -12.12 -6.92
CA GLU A 101 13.10 -11.83 -6.09
C GLU A 101 13.38 -10.65 -5.15
N ALA A 102 14.52 -10.65 -4.45
CA ALA A 102 14.90 -9.56 -3.56
C ALA A 102 15.13 -8.24 -4.31
N LEU A 103 15.74 -8.28 -5.49
CA LEU A 103 15.92 -7.11 -6.35
C LEU A 103 14.57 -6.55 -6.81
N PHE A 104 13.66 -7.41 -7.23
CA PHE A 104 12.30 -7.03 -7.65
C PHE A 104 11.53 -6.35 -6.51
N GLU A 105 11.53 -6.92 -5.30
CA GLU A 105 10.91 -6.29 -4.13
C GLU A 105 11.57 -4.94 -3.78
N SER A 106 12.87 -4.81 -3.98
CA SER A 106 13.58 -3.54 -3.76
C SER A 106 13.14 -2.47 -4.77
N PHE A 107 12.92 -2.84 -6.04
CA PHE A 107 12.36 -1.93 -7.04
C PHE A 107 10.94 -1.48 -6.71
N ILE A 108 10.09 -2.40 -6.27
CA ILE A 108 8.73 -2.05 -5.81
C ILE A 108 8.79 -1.06 -4.65
N SER A 109 9.66 -1.32 -3.67
CA SER A 109 9.85 -0.42 -2.53
C SER A 109 10.35 0.95 -2.95
N LEU A 110 11.22 1.03 -3.97
CA LEU A 110 11.70 2.29 -4.53
C LEU A 110 10.57 3.07 -5.22
N ILE A 111 9.71 2.39 -6.00
CA ILE A 111 8.54 3.01 -6.64
C ILE A 111 7.59 3.57 -5.56
N ASN A 112 7.28 2.79 -4.52
CA ASN A 112 6.43 3.23 -3.43
C ASN A 112 7.02 4.43 -2.68
N ALA A 113 8.33 4.42 -2.41
CA ALA A 113 9.02 5.57 -1.81
C ALA A 113 8.91 6.82 -2.69
N ALA A 114 9.01 6.69 -4.02
CA ALA A 114 8.85 7.82 -4.94
C ALA A 114 7.41 8.35 -4.99
N ILE A 115 6.40 7.48 -4.82
CA ILE A 115 4.99 7.89 -4.72
C ILE A 115 4.72 8.59 -3.39
N ASP A 116 5.25 8.04 -2.30
CA ASP A 116 5.11 8.62 -0.95
C ASP A 116 5.85 9.96 -0.83
N ASP A 117 7.04 10.13 -1.47
CA ASP A 117 7.79 11.39 -1.48
C ASP A 117 7.09 12.48 -2.32
N LYS A 118 6.31 12.08 -3.32
CA LYS A 118 5.54 13.01 -4.15
C LYS A 118 4.41 13.70 -3.39
N SER A 119 3.80 13.00 -2.43
CA SER A 119 2.73 13.53 -1.59
C SER A 119 2.99 13.15 -0.13
N PRO A 120 3.24 14.12 0.75
CA PRO A 120 3.43 13.86 2.19
C PRO A 120 2.18 13.24 2.85
N TYR A 121 1.05 13.18 2.16
CA TYR A 121 -0.23 12.65 2.65
C TYR A 121 -0.45 11.19 2.29
N THR A 122 0.35 10.63 1.40
CA THR A 122 0.36 9.20 1.08
C THR A 122 1.45 8.45 1.85
N GLY A 123 2.22 9.15 2.69
CA GLY A 123 3.32 8.60 3.45
C GLY A 123 2.93 7.36 4.27
N GLY A 124 3.40 6.20 3.83
CA GLY A 124 3.12 4.91 4.44
C GLY A 124 1.80 4.24 4.05
N HIS A 125 0.92 4.88 3.27
CA HIS A 125 -0.29 4.26 2.71
C HIS A 125 0.08 3.02 1.87
N CYS A 126 1.04 3.18 0.96
CA CYS A 126 1.53 2.11 0.10
C CYS A 126 2.12 0.90 0.87
N ASN A 127 2.45 1.07 2.16
CA ASN A 127 2.89 -0.01 3.03
C ASN A 127 1.75 -0.57 3.91
N ARG A 128 0.84 0.28 4.39
CA ARG A 128 -0.23 -0.13 5.32
C ARG A 128 -1.37 -0.87 4.63
N VAL A 129 -1.74 -0.50 3.40
CA VAL A 129 -2.79 -1.19 2.63
C VAL A 129 -2.42 -2.65 2.34
N PRO A 130 -1.20 -2.98 1.85
CA PRO A 130 -0.79 -4.38 1.70
C PRO A 130 -0.87 -5.18 2.99
N GLU A 131 -0.40 -4.63 4.10
CA GLU A 131 -0.45 -5.31 5.41
C GLU A 131 -1.89 -5.60 5.84
N LEU A 132 -2.79 -4.61 5.74
CA LEU A 132 -4.20 -4.81 6.08
C LEU A 132 -4.90 -5.79 5.12
N THR A 133 -4.57 -5.73 3.83
CA THR A 133 -5.06 -6.70 2.82
C THR A 133 -4.65 -8.12 3.20
N MET A 134 -3.39 -8.32 3.59
CA MET A 134 -2.89 -9.62 4.01
C MET A 134 -3.54 -10.10 5.31
N MET A 135 -3.72 -9.21 6.31
CA MET A 135 -4.43 -9.54 7.55
C MET A 135 -5.86 -10.04 7.26
N LEU A 136 -6.59 -9.35 6.38
CA LEU A 136 -7.95 -9.76 6.00
C LEU A 136 -7.95 -11.07 5.21
N ALA A 137 -7.09 -11.22 4.21
CA ALA A 137 -6.99 -12.43 3.40
C ALA A 137 -6.60 -13.66 4.23
N ASP A 138 -5.76 -13.48 5.24
CA ASP A 138 -5.40 -14.52 6.21
C ASP A 138 -6.57 -14.89 7.12
N ALA A 139 -7.34 -13.92 7.56
CA ALA A 139 -8.55 -14.14 8.33
C ALA A 139 -9.58 -14.95 7.52
N VAL A 140 -9.79 -14.57 6.25
CA VAL A 140 -10.65 -15.32 5.31
C VAL A 140 -10.16 -16.76 5.10
N THR A 141 -8.86 -16.96 4.94
CA THR A 141 -8.26 -18.29 4.78
C THR A 141 -8.47 -19.19 6.01
N LYS A 142 -8.53 -18.59 7.20
CA LYS A 142 -8.69 -19.28 8.49
C LYS A 142 -10.16 -19.50 8.87
N THR A 143 -11.08 -18.68 8.37
CA THR A 143 -12.51 -18.78 8.72
C THR A 143 -13.07 -20.14 8.35
N ARG A 144 -13.95 -20.66 9.20
CA ARG A 144 -14.63 -21.97 9.02
C ARG A 144 -16.14 -21.81 8.87
N VAL A 145 -16.62 -20.59 8.92
CA VAL A 145 -18.05 -20.26 8.85
C VAL A 145 -18.35 -19.30 7.71
N GLY A 146 -19.60 -19.23 7.31
CA GLY A 146 -20.06 -18.32 6.27
C GLY A 146 -19.68 -18.76 4.84
N PRO A 147 -20.00 -17.92 3.85
CA PRO A 147 -19.80 -18.24 2.43
C PRO A 147 -18.34 -18.41 2.00
N LEU A 148 -17.41 -17.86 2.75
CA LEU A 148 -15.97 -17.87 2.44
C LEU A 148 -15.19 -19.00 3.12
N LYS A 149 -15.87 -19.93 3.83
CA LYS A 149 -15.22 -21.03 4.61
C LYS A 149 -14.31 -21.94 3.77
N ASP A 150 -14.58 -22.07 2.49
CA ASP A 150 -13.83 -22.94 1.57
C ASP A 150 -12.72 -22.17 0.82
N PHE A 151 -12.64 -20.86 1.00
CA PHE A 151 -11.56 -20.07 0.41
C PHE A 151 -10.20 -20.39 1.06
N LYS A 152 -9.21 -20.70 0.25
CA LYS A 152 -7.85 -20.98 0.71
C LYS A 152 -6.84 -20.31 -0.19
N MET A 153 -5.76 -19.83 0.42
CA MET A 153 -4.60 -19.29 -0.29
C MET A 153 -3.36 -20.12 0.03
N THR A 154 -2.57 -20.40 -1.00
CA THR A 154 -1.22 -20.93 -0.86
C THR A 154 -0.22 -19.82 -0.54
N GLU A 155 1.01 -20.18 -0.17
CA GLU A 155 2.08 -19.17 0.02
C GLU A 155 2.37 -18.37 -1.27
N ARG A 156 2.16 -18.97 -2.45
CA ARG A 156 2.29 -18.27 -3.74
C ARG A 156 1.18 -17.24 -3.95
N ASP A 157 -0.06 -17.61 -3.65
CA ASP A 157 -1.21 -16.69 -3.75
C ASP A 157 -1.06 -15.52 -2.76
N ARG A 158 -0.50 -15.79 -1.57
CA ARG A 158 -0.16 -14.76 -0.58
C ARG A 158 0.90 -13.79 -1.09
N TYR A 159 1.95 -14.33 -1.70
CA TYR A 159 3.01 -13.52 -2.29
C TYR A 159 2.48 -12.65 -3.44
N GLU A 160 1.67 -13.23 -4.33
CA GLU A 160 1.03 -12.52 -5.43
C GLU A 160 0.13 -11.37 -4.94
N LEU A 161 -0.70 -11.62 -3.93
CA LEU A 161 -1.57 -10.60 -3.34
C LEU A 161 -0.76 -9.48 -2.66
N ARG A 162 0.33 -9.84 -1.98
CA ARG A 162 1.22 -8.85 -1.35
C ARG A 162 1.86 -7.93 -2.40
N ILE A 163 2.34 -8.48 -3.52
CA ILE A 163 2.91 -7.71 -4.63
C ILE A 163 1.84 -6.79 -5.24
N ALA A 164 0.63 -7.30 -5.48
CA ALA A 164 -0.48 -6.48 -5.97
C ALA A 164 -0.81 -5.32 -5.01
N GLY A 165 -0.84 -5.59 -3.70
CA GLY A 165 -1.05 -4.57 -2.69
C GLY A 165 0.03 -3.48 -2.68
N LEU A 166 1.30 -3.87 -2.84
CA LEU A 166 2.40 -2.90 -2.93
C LEU A 166 2.33 -2.02 -4.20
N LEU A 167 1.71 -2.49 -5.26
CA LEU A 167 1.65 -1.81 -6.56
C LEU A 167 0.27 -1.22 -6.88
N HIS A 168 -0.74 -1.37 -6.01
CA HIS A 168 -2.13 -0.98 -6.30
C HIS A 168 -2.29 0.47 -6.74
N ASP A 169 -1.44 1.33 -6.26
CA ASP A 169 -1.47 2.79 -6.46
C ASP A 169 -0.33 3.32 -7.34
N CYS A 170 0.43 2.46 -8.03
CA CYS A 170 1.62 2.89 -8.79
C CYS A 170 1.29 3.95 -9.87
N GLY A 171 0.08 3.95 -10.42
CA GLY A 171 -0.41 4.96 -11.35
C GLY A 171 -0.52 6.37 -10.78
N LYS A 172 -0.58 6.55 -9.46
CA LYS A 172 -0.57 7.88 -8.80
C LYS A 172 0.71 8.68 -9.08
N ILE A 173 1.76 8.04 -9.55
CA ILE A 173 2.99 8.74 -9.96
C ILE A 173 2.72 9.79 -11.06
N THR A 174 1.71 9.62 -11.87
CA THR A 174 1.35 10.55 -12.95
C THR A 174 0.35 11.63 -12.53
N THR A 175 -0.36 11.44 -11.40
CA THR A 175 -1.38 12.39 -10.94
C THR A 175 -0.73 13.68 -10.45
N PRO A 176 -1.17 14.88 -10.88
CA PRO A 176 -0.60 16.14 -10.42
C PRO A 176 -0.72 16.33 -8.90
N VAL A 177 0.34 16.82 -8.26
CA VAL A 177 0.40 17.01 -6.79
C VAL A 177 -0.75 17.87 -6.28
N HIS A 178 -1.06 18.97 -6.96
CA HIS A 178 -2.15 19.88 -6.57
C HIS A 178 -3.55 19.25 -6.64
N VAL A 179 -3.70 18.09 -7.29
CA VAL A 179 -4.96 17.32 -7.30
C VAL A 179 -4.96 16.28 -6.17
N VAL A 180 -3.82 15.55 -6.00
CA VAL A 180 -3.68 14.53 -4.95
C VAL A 180 -3.80 15.17 -3.56
N ASP A 181 -3.14 16.31 -3.36
CA ASP A 181 -2.99 16.97 -2.06
C ASP A 181 -4.04 18.05 -1.79
N LYS A 182 -5.02 18.23 -2.69
CA LYS A 182 -6.03 19.31 -2.57
C LYS A 182 -6.83 19.19 -1.29
N ALA A 183 -6.44 19.99 -0.28
CA ALA A 183 -7.02 19.98 1.07
C ALA A 183 -8.27 20.86 1.18
N THR A 184 -8.33 21.96 0.41
CA THR A 184 -9.44 22.90 0.40
C THR A 184 -10.01 23.08 -1.01
N LYS A 185 -11.24 23.60 -1.10
CA LYS A 185 -11.92 23.73 -2.40
C LYS A 185 -11.21 24.73 -3.34
N LEU A 186 -10.65 25.81 -2.81
CA LEU A 186 -9.94 26.84 -3.59
C LEU A 186 -8.44 26.57 -3.77
N GLU A 187 -7.94 25.46 -3.22
CA GLU A 187 -6.53 25.12 -3.33
C GLU A 187 -6.16 24.69 -4.76
N THR A 188 -5.01 25.19 -5.21
CA THR A 188 -4.32 24.79 -6.43
C THR A 188 -2.82 24.66 -6.13
N ILE A 189 -1.98 25.63 -6.53
CA ILE A 189 -0.58 25.76 -6.08
C ILE A 189 -0.53 26.35 -4.67
N TYR A 190 -1.54 27.18 -4.32
CA TYR A 190 -1.79 27.73 -2.99
C TYR A 190 -3.31 27.86 -2.78
N ASP A 191 -3.74 27.99 -1.52
CA ASP A 191 -5.15 28.20 -1.21
C ASP A 191 -5.55 29.64 -1.55
N ARG A 192 -6.36 29.81 -2.60
CA ARG A 192 -6.86 31.10 -3.10
C ARG A 192 -7.81 31.79 -2.14
N ILE A 193 -8.19 31.19 -1.03
CA ILE A 193 -8.99 31.86 0.02
C ILE A 193 -8.28 33.13 0.53
N ALA A 194 -6.93 33.13 0.55
CA ALA A 194 -6.15 34.31 0.92
C ALA A 194 -6.35 35.48 -0.05
N LEU A 195 -6.54 35.19 -1.35
CA LEU A 195 -6.87 36.21 -2.33
C LEU A 195 -8.28 36.73 -2.17
N VAL A 196 -9.24 35.84 -1.89
CA VAL A 196 -10.64 36.24 -1.56
C VAL A 196 -10.67 37.14 -0.31
N ASP A 197 -9.92 36.76 0.72
CA ASP A 197 -9.77 37.61 1.93
C ASP A 197 -9.19 38.99 1.60
N THR A 198 -8.22 39.08 0.72
CA THR A 198 -7.64 40.36 0.27
C THR A 198 -8.68 41.23 -0.44
N ARG A 199 -9.54 40.62 -1.28
CA ARG A 199 -10.67 41.35 -1.91
C ARG A 199 -11.65 41.88 -0.90
N PHE A 200 -11.98 41.14 0.16
CA PHE A 200 -12.81 41.65 1.27
C PHE A 200 -12.18 42.87 1.96
N GLU A 201 -10.86 42.87 2.15
CA GLU A 201 -10.18 44.04 2.70
C GLU A 201 -10.22 45.25 1.75
N VAL A 202 -10.22 45.04 0.43
CA VAL A 202 -10.46 46.12 -0.54
C VAL A 202 -11.87 46.66 -0.40
N VAL A 203 -12.90 45.79 -0.41
CA VAL A 203 -14.32 46.19 -0.23
C VAL A 203 -14.52 46.98 1.06
N LYS A 204 -13.91 46.56 2.17
CA LYS A 204 -14.00 47.31 3.45
C LYS A 204 -13.42 48.71 3.34
N ARG A 205 -12.29 48.89 2.64
CA ARG A 205 -11.69 50.21 2.41
C ARG A 205 -12.53 51.07 1.48
N ASP A 206 -13.13 50.49 0.47
CA ASP A 206 -14.04 51.21 -0.43
C ASP A 206 -15.27 51.71 0.31
N LEU A 207 -15.84 50.92 1.23
CA LEU A 207 -16.94 51.32 2.12
C LEU A 207 -16.52 52.48 3.07
N GLN A 208 -15.33 52.41 3.64
CA GLN A 208 -14.79 53.47 4.49
C GLN A 208 -14.55 54.76 3.68
N ILE A 209 -14.07 54.66 2.45
CA ILE A 209 -13.92 55.82 1.55
C ILE A 209 -15.29 56.39 1.18
N ALA A 210 -16.29 55.56 0.93
CA ALA A 210 -17.67 56.01 0.64
C ALA A 210 -18.28 56.80 1.79
N GLU A 211 -18.08 56.37 3.03
CA GLU A 211 -18.49 57.06 4.22
C GLU A 211 -17.77 58.44 4.35
N LEU A 212 -16.44 58.45 4.24
CA LEU A 212 -15.62 59.65 4.26
C LEU A 212 -16.03 60.69 3.19
N ARG A 213 -16.54 60.24 2.05
CA ARG A 213 -17.07 61.06 0.96
C ARG A 213 -18.55 61.45 1.14
N GLY A 214 -19.20 60.95 2.18
CA GLY A 214 -20.61 61.25 2.47
C GLY A 214 -21.61 60.50 1.57
N PHE A 215 -21.17 59.40 0.88
CA PHE A 215 -22.06 58.60 0.07
C PHE A 215 -22.88 57.60 0.90
N ILE A 216 -22.40 57.22 2.08
CA ILE A 216 -23.11 56.40 3.07
C ILE A 216 -22.92 56.98 4.47
N THR A 217 -23.83 56.64 5.36
CA THR A 217 -23.78 57.04 6.78
C THR A 217 -22.92 56.08 7.61
N GLU A 218 -22.48 56.54 8.80
CA GLU A 218 -21.73 55.69 9.74
C GLU A 218 -22.53 54.44 10.14
N ILE A 219 -23.86 54.54 10.27
CA ILE A 219 -24.76 53.43 10.59
C ILE A 219 -24.77 52.41 9.44
N GLU A 220 -24.86 52.88 8.20
CA GLU A 220 -24.79 52.04 7.01
C GLU A 220 -23.44 51.37 6.86
N LEU A 221 -22.34 52.09 7.10
CA LEU A 221 -20.99 51.55 7.12
C LEU A 221 -20.87 50.37 8.11
N ALA A 222 -21.31 50.62 9.36
CA ALA A 222 -21.26 49.57 10.40
C ALA A 222 -22.04 48.30 10.00
N ALA A 223 -23.22 48.46 9.41
CA ALA A 223 -24.06 47.36 8.95
C ALA A 223 -23.39 46.61 7.78
N GLN A 224 -22.81 47.32 6.79
CA GLN A 224 -22.15 46.72 5.66
C GLN A 224 -20.84 46.01 6.03
N LEU A 225 -20.05 46.60 6.94
CA LEU A 225 -18.83 45.93 7.44
C LEU A 225 -19.16 44.63 8.16
N LYS A 226 -20.24 44.61 8.94
CA LYS A 226 -20.70 43.37 9.59
C LYS A 226 -21.07 42.30 8.56
N GLN A 227 -21.82 42.68 7.51
CA GLN A 227 -22.20 41.74 6.43
C GLN A 227 -20.96 41.20 5.71
N VAL A 228 -19.98 42.05 5.44
CA VAL A 228 -18.69 41.64 4.82
C VAL A 228 -17.98 40.60 5.67
N GLU A 229 -17.90 40.79 6.98
CA GLU A 229 -17.25 39.82 7.87
C GLU A 229 -18.06 38.51 7.98
N ASP A 230 -19.38 38.55 8.01
CA ASP A 230 -20.25 37.38 8.02
C ASP A 230 -20.08 36.56 6.72
N ASP A 231 -19.98 37.21 5.56
CA ASP A 231 -19.79 36.57 4.27
C ASP A 231 -18.35 36.01 4.12
N ARG A 232 -17.37 36.74 4.64
CA ARG A 232 -15.97 36.25 4.73
C ARG A 232 -15.86 34.98 5.55
N ALA A 233 -16.43 34.96 6.74
CA ALA A 233 -16.44 33.80 7.62
C ALA A 233 -17.14 32.60 6.96
N PHE A 234 -18.26 32.85 6.27
CA PHE A 234 -18.99 31.84 5.53
C PHE A 234 -18.13 31.21 4.38
N LEU A 235 -17.48 32.05 3.55
CA LEU A 235 -16.64 31.51 2.44
C LEU A 235 -15.43 30.73 2.97
N ARG A 236 -14.78 31.19 4.05
CA ARG A 236 -13.70 30.43 4.71
C ARG A 236 -14.19 29.09 5.21
N HIS A 237 -15.35 29.00 5.84
CA HIS A 237 -15.93 27.75 6.28
C HIS A 237 -16.26 26.84 5.09
N THR A 238 -16.87 27.38 4.05
CA THR A 238 -17.24 26.65 2.83
C THR A 238 -16.02 26.08 2.10
N ASN A 239 -14.88 26.78 2.14
CA ASN A 239 -13.64 26.36 1.50
C ASN A 239 -13.05 25.05 2.09
N ILE A 240 -13.29 24.76 3.37
CA ILE A 240 -12.74 23.58 4.05
C ILE A 240 -13.22 22.26 3.41
N GLY A 241 -14.34 22.26 2.73
CA GLY A 241 -14.92 21.04 2.17
C GLY A 241 -15.56 20.15 3.25
N GLY A 242 -16.72 19.61 2.97
CA GLY A 242 -17.48 18.77 3.87
C GLY A 242 -18.08 17.55 3.17
N GLU A 243 -18.80 16.74 3.93
CA GLU A 243 -19.50 15.57 3.39
C GLU A 243 -20.70 15.95 2.51
N PHE A 244 -21.34 17.07 2.81
CA PHE A 244 -22.49 17.57 2.04
C PHE A 244 -22.66 19.08 2.17
N MET A 245 -22.82 19.78 1.04
CA MET A 245 -23.14 21.20 0.97
C MET A 245 -24.62 21.38 0.60
N ARG A 246 -25.37 22.15 1.42
CA ARG A 246 -26.79 22.37 1.22
C ARG A 246 -27.05 23.31 0.04
N ASP A 247 -28.25 23.25 -0.54
CA ASP A 247 -28.64 24.14 -1.64
C ASP A 247 -28.62 25.60 -1.25
N GLU A 248 -28.97 25.90 0.00
CA GLU A 248 -28.94 27.27 0.58
C GLU A 248 -27.50 27.82 0.60
N ASP A 249 -26.51 26.98 0.96
CA ASP A 249 -25.11 27.39 1.00
C ASP A 249 -24.55 27.61 -0.43
N VAL A 250 -24.96 26.80 -1.39
CA VAL A 250 -24.66 27.01 -2.82
C VAL A 250 -25.24 28.33 -3.34
N ALA A 251 -26.51 28.63 -2.97
CA ALA A 251 -27.16 29.87 -3.34
C ALA A 251 -26.46 31.09 -2.71
N ARG A 252 -26.04 30.99 -1.43
CA ARG A 252 -25.30 32.04 -0.75
C ARG A 252 -23.94 32.35 -1.38
N VAL A 253 -23.16 31.31 -1.78
CA VAL A 253 -21.90 31.52 -2.51
C VAL A 253 -22.16 32.31 -3.80
N ARG A 254 -23.17 31.95 -4.57
CA ARG A 254 -23.52 32.65 -5.81
C ARG A 254 -24.00 34.08 -5.56
N GLN A 255 -24.72 34.31 -4.51
CA GLN A 255 -25.15 35.67 -4.10
C GLN A 255 -23.92 36.53 -3.75
N ILE A 256 -23.00 36.00 -2.91
CA ILE A 256 -21.79 36.75 -2.51
C ILE A 256 -20.93 37.07 -3.73
N SER A 257 -20.83 36.16 -4.72
CA SER A 257 -20.02 36.36 -5.92
C SER A 257 -20.37 37.61 -6.72
N THR A 258 -21.60 38.09 -6.64
CA THR A 258 -22.10 39.28 -7.36
C THR A 258 -22.44 40.44 -6.47
N SER A 259 -22.57 40.23 -5.13
CA SER A 259 -22.95 41.27 -4.18
C SER A 259 -21.91 42.39 -3.99
N TYR A 260 -20.68 42.05 -4.19
CA TYR A 260 -19.57 42.97 -4.12
C TYR A 260 -18.90 43.11 -5.50
N LYS A 261 -18.40 44.30 -5.80
CA LYS A 261 -17.56 44.59 -6.96
C LYS A 261 -16.20 45.02 -6.49
N TRP A 262 -15.19 44.78 -7.25
CA TRP A 262 -13.84 45.24 -7.01
C TRP A 262 -13.18 45.64 -8.32
N THR A 263 -12.33 46.61 -8.28
CA THR A 263 -11.60 47.07 -9.47
C THR A 263 -10.27 46.31 -9.54
N ASP A 264 -10.00 45.64 -10.64
CA ASP A 264 -8.72 44.92 -10.86
C ASP A 264 -7.54 45.87 -11.14
N ALA A 265 -6.33 45.34 -11.21
CA ALA A 265 -5.13 46.14 -11.48
C ALA A 265 -5.14 46.85 -12.85
N SER A 266 -6.04 46.42 -13.76
CA SER A 266 -6.22 47.03 -15.08
C SER A 266 -7.28 48.13 -15.11
N GLY A 267 -7.97 48.33 -13.95
CA GLY A 267 -9.04 49.32 -13.81
C GLY A 267 -10.42 48.80 -14.24
N ASN A 268 -10.59 47.50 -14.41
CA ASN A 268 -11.91 46.95 -14.76
C ASN A 268 -12.70 46.57 -13.50
N ASP A 269 -13.99 46.82 -13.52
CA ASP A 269 -14.91 46.36 -12.49
C ASP A 269 -15.22 44.86 -12.70
N CYS A 270 -14.87 44.07 -11.69
CA CYS A 270 -15.01 42.62 -11.68
C CYS A 270 -16.02 42.16 -10.64
N ASP A 271 -16.64 41.01 -10.89
CA ASP A 271 -17.39 40.29 -9.87
C ASP A 271 -16.47 39.87 -8.73
N PHE A 272 -17.01 39.74 -7.53
CA PHE A 272 -16.20 39.45 -6.34
C PHE A 272 -15.52 38.10 -6.40
N LEU A 273 -16.20 37.08 -6.91
CA LEU A 273 -15.62 35.77 -7.18
C LEU A 273 -15.63 35.49 -8.71
N SER A 274 -14.57 34.89 -9.21
CA SER A 274 -14.52 34.39 -10.58
C SER A 274 -15.44 33.16 -10.74
N GLU A 275 -15.81 32.84 -11.99
CA GLU A 275 -16.60 31.64 -12.28
C GLU A 275 -15.94 30.35 -11.78
N ASP A 276 -14.60 30.26 -11.88
CA ASP A 276 -13.83 29.12 -11.39
C ASP A 276 -13.88 29.03 -9.84
N GLU A 277 -13.79 30.17 -9.13
CA GLU A 277 -13.90 30.18 -7.67
C GLU A 277 -15.32 29.79 -7.23
N VAL A 278 -16.36 30.25 -7.91
CA VAL A 278 -17.75 29.82 -7.65
C VAL A 278 -17.92 28.33 -7.89
N LYS A 279 -17.39 27.81 -9.02
CA LYS A 279 -17.41 26.36 -9.33
C LYS A 279 -16.76 25.55 -8.22
N ASN A 280 -15.58 25.94 -7.75
CA ASN A 280 -14.85 25.25 -6.70
C ASN A 280 -15.60 25.35 -5.35
N LEU A 281 -16.01 26.53 -4.91
CA LEU A 281 -16.70 26.73 -3.63
C LEU A 281 -18.05 26.02 -3.56
N THR A 282 -18.72 25.79 -4.69
CA THR A 282 -20.01 25.09 -4.76
C THR A 282 -19.91 23.58 -4.92
N ILE A 283 -18.71 22.99 -4.79
CA ILE A 283 -18.54 21.53 -4.73
C ILE A 283 -19.36 20.98 -3.57
N ARG A 284 -20.24 20.00 -3.86
CA ARG A 284 -21.20 19.48 -2.88
C ARG A 284 -20.58 18.55 -1.85
N ALA A 285 -19.55 17.78 -2.22
CA ALA A 285 -18.88 16.85 -1.34
C ALA A 285 -17.38 16.80 -1.62
N GLY A 286 -16.56 16.94 -0.58
CA GLY A 286 -15.12 16.98 -0.69
C GLY A 286 -14.59 18.30 -1.23
N THR A 287 -13.39 18.24 -1.83
CA THR A 287 -12.62 19.39 -2.31
C THR A 287 -12.40 19.41 -3.81
N LEU A 288 -12.55 18.26 -4.49
CA LEU A 288 -12.26 18.10 -5.92
C LEU A 288 -13.43 18.45 -6.81
N THR A 289 -13.17 19.18 -7.88
CA THR A 289 -14.14 19.36 -8.99
C THR A 289 -14.37 18.03 -9.71
N THR A 290 -15.35 17.99 -10.61
CA THR A 290 -15.62 16.77 -11.41
C THR A 290 -14.44 16.42 -12.28
N GLU A 291 -13.79 17.40 -12.89
CA GLU A 291 -12.61 17.21 -13.74
C GLU A 291 -11.40 16.73 -12.95
N GLU A 292 -11.13 17.33 -11.79
CA GLU A 292 -10.05 16.89 -10.90
C GLU A 292 -10.29 15.46 -10.37
N ARG A 293 -11.56 15.12 -10.10
CA ARG A 293 -11.93 13.74 -9.73
C ARG A 293 -11.68 12.75 -10.86
N GLN A 294 -11.92 13.13 -12.11
CA GLN A 294 -11.57 12.30 -13.27
C GLN A 294 -10.06 12.11 -13.37
N VAL A 295 -9.29 13.19 -13.16
CA VAL A 295 -7.81 13.12 -13.18
C VAL A 295 -7.28 12.17 -12.09
N ILE A 296 -7.80 12.25 -10.87
CA ILE A 296 -7.33 11.34 -9.80
C ILE A 296 -7.82 9.91 -10.04
N ASN A 297 -9.05 9.70 -10.51
CA ASN A 297 -9.56 8.35 -10.77
C ASN A 297 -8.79 7.63 -11.89
N HIS A 298 -8.26 8.38 -12.86
CA HIS A 298 -7.47 7.84 -13.96
C HIS A 298 -6.17 7.13 -13.52
N HIS A 299 -5.73 7.32 -12.26
CA HIS A 299 -4.56 6.58 -11.76
C HIS A 299 -4.75 5.06 -11.81
N ILE A 300 -6.01 4.57 -11.72
CA ILE A 300 -6.30 3.14 -11.79
C ILE A 300 -6.12 2.59 -13.21
N ASP A 301 -6.59 3.32 -14.23
CA ASP A 301 -6.34 2.93 -15.61
C ASP A 301 -4.83 2.80 -15.86
N LEU A 302 -4.07 3.79 -15.41
CA LEU A 302 -2.60 3.78 -15.53
C LEU A 302 -1.95 2.68 -14.71
N THR A 303 -2.45 2.39 -13.50
CA THR A 303 -1.97 1.25 -12.71
C THR A 303 -2.15 -0.05 -13.49
N ILE A 304 -3.33 -0.27 -14.06
CA ILE A 304 -3.61 -1.47 -14.85
C ILE A 304 -2.71 -1.53 -16.09
N ASP A 305 -2.61 -0.45 -16.85
CA ASP A 305 -1.79 -0.39 -18.07
C ASP A 305 -0.30 -0.65 -17.77
N MET A 306 0.22 -0.05 -16.70
CA MET A 306 1.61 -0.28 -16.26
C MET A 306 1.85 -1.73 -15.84
N LEU A 307 0.91 -2.32 -15.09
CA LEU A 307 1.05 -3.70 -14.61
C LEU A 307 0.83 -4.72 -15.73
N GLU A 308 -0.13 -4.49 -16.64
CA GLU A 308 -0.36 -5.39 -17.78
C GLU A 308 0.81 -5.37 -18.79
N ALA A 309 1.60 -4.29 -18.84
CA ALA A 309 2.80 -4.21 -19.67
C ALA A 309 3.99 -5.04 -19.16
N LEU A 310 3.97 -5.51 -17.91
CA LEU A 310 5.07 -6.28 -17.32
C LEU A 310 4.99 -7.76 -17.70
N PRO A 311 6.14 -8.40 -18.01
CA PRO A 311 6.20 -9.84 -18.33
C PRO A 311 6.12 -10.68 -17.03
N TRP A 312 4.94 -10.78 -16.44
CA TRP A 312 4.76 -11.49 -15.17
C TRP A 312 5.13 -12.98 -15.26
N PRO A 313 5.85 -13.50 -14.27
CA PRO A 313 6.04 -14.95 -14.15
C PRO A 313 4.68 -15.61 -13.83
N LYS A 314 4.55 -16.90 -14.18
CA LYS A 314 3.29 -17.67 -14.08
C LYS A 314 2.60 -17.61 -12.72
N HIS A 315 3.32 -17.34 -11.65
CA HIS A 315 2.78 -17.27 -10.26
C HIS A 315 2.44 -15.86 -9.80
N LEU A 316 2.52 -14.86 -10.71
CA LEU A 316 2.19 -13.45 -10.43
C LEU A 316 1.27 -12.84 -11.51
N THR A 317 0.58 -13.69 -12.28
CA THR A 317 -0.24 -13.24 -13.43
C THR A 317 -1.50 -12.50 -13.04
N ASN A 318 -1.96 -12.63 -11.79
CA ASN A 318 -3.17 -11.98 -11.29
C ASN A 318 -2.89 -10.60 -10.63
N VAL A 319 -1.62 -10.18 -10.53
CA VAL A 319 -1.26 -8.89 -9.94
C VAL A 319 -2.05 -7.72 -10.54
N PRO A 320 -2.19 -7.59 -11.90
CA PRO A 320 -2.99 -6.51 -12.48
C PRO A 320 -4.47 -6.55 -12.11
N GLU A 321 -5.07 -7.74 -12.03
CA GLU A 321 -6.48 -7.90 -11.63
C GLU A 321 -6.68 -7.52 -10.15
N TYR A 322 -5.81 -8.00 -9.26
CA TYR A 322 -5.92 -7.70 -7.85
C TYR A 322 -5.75 -6.21 -7.57
N ALA A 323 -4.70 -5.61 -8.14
CA ALA A 323 -4.42 -4.19 -8.00
C ALA A 323 -5.51 -3.32 -8.66
N GLY A 324 -5.94 -3.66 -9.88
CA GLY A 324 -6.93 -2.88 -10.63
C GLY A 324 -8.35 -2.94 -10.08
N GLY A 325 -8.67 -3.89 -9.19
CA GLY A 325 -10.02 -4.11 -8.70
C GLY A 325 -10.38 -3.37 -7.42
N HIS A 326 -9.46 -2.68 -6.76
CA HIS A 326 -9.71 -2.13 -5.42
C HIS A 326 -10.69 -0.93 -5.37
N HIS A 327 -10.93 -0.25 -6.48
CA HIS A 327 -11.95 0.80 -6.62
C HIS A 327 -13.25 0.32 -7.26
N GLU A 328 -13.35 -0.95 -7.60
CA GLU A 328 -14.60 -1.55 -8.06
C GLU A 328 -15.59 -1.73 -6.91
N ARG A 329 -16.87 -1.83 -7.27
CA ARG A 329 -17.96 -1.98 -6.31
C ARG A 329 -18.74 -3.24 -6.60
N MET A 330 -19.34 -3.84 -5.58
CA MET A 330 -20.10 -5.08 -5.72
C MET A 330 -21.34 -4.92 -6.63
N ASP A 331 -21.85 -3.70 -6.77
CA ASP A 331 -23.00 -3.34 -7.62
C ASP A 331 -22.62 -2.96 -9.07
N GLY A 332 -21.35 -3.06 -9.46
CA GLY A 332 -20.86 -2.69 -10.80
C GLY A 332 -20.81 -1.18 -11.08
N LYS A 333 -20.97 -0.34 -10.06
CA LYS A 333 -20.89 1.13 -10.18
C LYS A 333 -19.52 1.68 -9.77
N GLY A 334 -18.54 0.80 -9.61
CA GLY A 334 -17.16 1.17 -9.37
C GLY A 334 -16.45 1.61 -10.65
N TYR A 335 -15.15 1.74 -10.56
CA TYR A 335 -14.29 2.11 -11.68
C TYR A 335 -12.97 1.37 -11.60
N PRO A 336 -12.21 1.22 -12.70
CA PRO A 336 -12.46 1.80 -14.04
C PRO A 336 -13.35 0.93 -14.93
N ARG A 337 -13.54 -0.36 -14.63
CA ARG A 337 -14.16 -1.34 -15.53
C ARG A 337 -15.65 -1.60 -15.20
N GLY A 338 -16.15 -1.14 -14.05
CA GLY A 338 -17.50 -1.38 -13.58
C GLY A 338 -17.78 -2.86 -13.30
N LEU A 339 -16.81 -3.57 -12.74
CA LEU A 339 -16.92 -5.00 -12.45
C LEU A 339 -17.90 -5.26 -11.32
N THR A 340 -18.71 -6.32 -11.46
CA THR A 340 -19.56 -6.81 -10.38
C THR A 340 -18.78 -7.74 -9.46
N ARG A 341 -19.38 -8.06 -8.31
CA ARG A 341 -18.79 -8.97 -7.31
C ARG A 341 -18.31 -10.28 -7.90
N GLU A 342 -19.09 -10.87 -8.80
CA GLU A 342 -18.82 -12.19 -9.39
C GLU A 342 -17.67 -12.16 -10.40
N GLN A 343 -17.35 -10.96 -10.91
CA GLN A 343 -16.27 -10.75 -11.88
C GLN A 343 -14.91 -10.45 -11.20
N MET A 344 -14.91 -10.26 -9.89
CA MET A 344 -13.70 -9.96 -9.11
C MET A 344 -13.29 -11.13 -8.23
N SER A 345 -11.99 -11.37 -8.10
CA SER A 345 -11.46 -12.31 -7.13
C SER A 345 -11.73 -11.88 -5.68
N VAL A 346 -11.66 -12.82 -4.75
CA VAL A 346 -11.71 -12.52 -3.30
C VAL A 346 -10.57 -11.59 -2.91
N GLN A 347 -9.42 -11.77 -3.52
CA GLN A 347 -8.20 -11.01 -3.29
C GLN A 347 -8.37 -9.51 -3.63
N ALA A 348 -8.88 -9.21 -4.81
CA ALA A 348 -9.17 -7.82 -5.23
C ALA A 348 -10.18 -7.15 -4.29
N ARG A 349 -11.23 -7.89 -3.89
CA ARG A 349 -12.26 -7.39 -2.96
C ARG A 349 -11.73 -7.18 -1.53
N CYS A 350 -10.76 -8.00 -1.06
CA CYS A 350 -10.05 -7.76 0.20
C CYS A 350 -9.29 -6.44 0.15
N MET A 351 -8.61 -6.16 -0.95
CA MET A 351 -7.85 -4.92 -1.15
C MET A 351 -8.75 -3.69 -1.10
N GLY A 352 -9.94 -3.73 -1.70
CA GLY A 352 -10.91 -2.64 -1.63
C GLY A 352 -11.36 -2.30 -0.21
N ILE A 353 -11.58 -3.30 0.65
CA ILE A 353 -11.89 -3.06 2.07
C ILE A 353 -10.67 -2.46 2.80
N ALA A 354 -9.48 -2.99 2.53
CA ALA A 354 -8.26 -2.54 3.18
C ALA A 354 -7.93 -1.09 2.82
N ASP A 355 -8.03 -0.72 1.55
CA ASP A 355 -7.79 0.63 1.06
C ASP A 355 -8.76 1.64 1.71
N ILE A 356 -10.06 1.34 1.70
CA ILE A 356 -11.08 2.20 2.32
C ILE A 356 -10.83 2.35 3.82
N PHE A 357 -10.58 1.26 4.55
CA PHE A 357 -10.40 1.31 5.99
C PHE A 357 -9.12 2.06 6.37
N GLU A 358 -8.02 1.83 5.64
CA GLU A 358 -6.78 2.57 5.80
C GLU A 358 -7.01 4.07 5.57
N ALA A 359 -7.65 4.44 4.46
CA ALA A 359 -7.93 5.83 4.12
C ALA A 359 -8.82 6.56 5.16
N LEU A 360 -9.72 5.85 5.85
CA LEU A 360 -10.54 6.39 6.94
C LEU A 360 -9.73 6.61 8.22
N THR A 361 -8.78 5.74 8.51
CA THR A 361 -8.04 5.71 9.78
C THR A 361 -6.67 6.39 9.70
N ALA A 362 -6.18 6.72 8.51
CA ALA A 362 -4.88 7.35 8.30
C ALA A 362 -4.73 8.63 9.14
N LYS A 363 -3.63 8.71 9.89
CA LYS A 363 -3.28 9.85 10.77
C LYS A 363 -2.41 10.91 10.08
N ASP A 364 -1.88 10.58 8.92
CA ASP A 364 -0.85 11.37 8.25
C ASP A 364 -1.43 12.53 7.42
N ARG A 365 -2.74 12.73 7.44
CA ARG A 365 -3.42 13.82 6.73
C ARG A 365 -3.49 15.07 7.61
N PRO A 366 -2.75 16.17 7.32
CA PRO A 366 -2.63 17.33 8.22
C PRO A 366 -3.93 18.10 8.40
N TYR A 367 -4.88 17.99 7.46
CA TYR A 367 -6.14 18.75 7.50
C TYR A 367 -7.35 17.92 7.93
N LYS A 368 -7.20 16.61 8.11
CA LYS A 368 -8.29 15.73 8.53
C LYS A 368 -7.78 14.70 9.52
N LYS A 369 -8.22 14.79 10.77
CA LYS A 369 -7.95 13.75 11.76
C LYS A 369 -8.49 12.41 11.26
N GLY A 370 -7.70 11.35 11.41
CA GLY A 370 -8.17 10.01 11.16
C GLY A 370 -9.41 9.70 12.04
N LYS A 371 -10.35 8.96 11.49
CA LYS A 371 -11.58 8.58 12.19
C LYS A 371 -11.29 7.55 13.27
N THR A 372 -12.19 7.44 14.26
CA THR A 372 -12.12 6.38 15.27
C THR A 372 -12.51 5.02 14.67
N LEU A 373 -12.26 3.95 15.42
CA LEU A 373 -12.67 2.60 15.01
C LEU A 373 -14.18 2.51 14.79
N THR A 374 -14.97 3.01 15.74
CA THR A 374 -16.45 3.03 15.64
C THR A 374 -16.93 3.80 14.42
N GLU A 375 -16.37 4.98 14.16
CA GLU A 375 -16.71 5.77 12.97
C GLU A 375 -16.35 5.05 11.67
N SER A 376 -15.13 4.47 11.59
CA SER A 376 -14.63 3.79 10.41
C SER A 376 -15.45 2.54 10.09
N LEU A 377 -15.75 1.72 11.10
CA LEU A 377 -16.60 0.54 10.94
C LEU A 377 -18.04 0.92 10.58
N SER A 378 -18.57 2.01 11.14
CA SER A 378 -19.92 2.50 10.79
C SER A 378 -20.01 2.93 9.32
N ILE A 379 -18.97 3.58 8.80
CA ILE A 379 -18.89 3.95 7.37
C ILE A 379 -18.79 2.70 6.51
N LEU A 380 -17.88 1.79 6.85
CA LEU A 380 -17.68 0.55 6.10
C LEU A 380 -18.95 -0.31 6.10
N GLY A 381 -19.67 -0.37 7.23
CA GLY A 381 -20.94 -1.07 7.34
C GLY A 381 -22.06 -0.45 6.49
N LYS A 382 -22.13 0.89 6.39
CA LYS A 382 -23.02 1.57 5.43
C LYS A 382 -22.63 1.25 3.98
N MET A 383 -21.33 1.15 3.69
CA MET A 383 -20.84 0.75 2.37
C MET A 383 -21.20 -0.70 2.03
N LYS A 384 -21.17 -1.62 3.01
CA LYS A 384 -21.70 -2.99 2.86
C LYS A 384 -23.16 -2.97 2.44
N LEU A 385 -24.01 -2.22 3.16
CA LEU A 385 -25.44 -2.11 2.85
C LEU A 385 -25.69 -1.48 1.47
N GLY A 386 -24.83 -0.56 1.06
CA GLY A 386 -24.86 0.09 -0.26
C GLY A 386 -24.17 -0.71 -1.37
N GLN A 387 -23.81 -1.97 -1.14
CA GLN A 387 -23.11 -2.83 -2.11
C GLN A 387 -21.82 -2.18 -2.68
N HIS A 388 -21.16 -1.35 -1.88
CA HIS A 388 -19.86 -0.80 -2.25
C HIS A 388 -18.75 -1.80 -1.96
N VAL A 389 -18.76 -2.38 -0.77
CA VAL A 389 -17.79 -3.42 -0.35
C VAL A 389 -18.47 -4.79 -0.25
N ASP A 390 -17.65 -5.85 -0.34
CA ASP A 390 -18.14 -7.22 -0.24
C ASP A 390 -18.71 -7.50 1.15
N PRO A 391 -20.00 -7.92 1.25
CA PRO A 391 -20.66 -8.13 2.54
C PRO A 391 -20.05 -9.26 3.35
N ASP A 392 -19.58 -10.34 2.69
CA ASP A 392 -19.03 -11.51 3.39
C ASP A 392 -17.61 -11.22 3.90
N LEU A 393 -16.82 -10.46 3.14
CA LEU A 393 -15.51 -10.00 3.58
C LEU A 393 -15.59 -9.00 4.73
N PHE A 394 -16.58 -8.08 4.69
CA PHE A 394 -16.85 -7.20 5.83
C PHE A 394 -17.18 -8.02 7.10
N ASP A 395 -18.01 -9.04 6.96
CA ASP A 395 -18.37 -9.88 8.11
C ASP A 395 -17.14 -10.58 8.69
N VAL A 396 -16.29 -11.18 7.88
CA VAL A 396 -15.02 -11.77 8.35
C VAL A 396 -14.10 -10.72 8.97
N PHE A 397 -13.99 -9.53 8.37
CA PHE A 397 -13.19 -8.41 8.89
C PHE A 397 -13.57 -8.06 10.32
N VAL A 398 -14.88 -8.09 10.62
CA VAL A 398 -15.42 -7.79 11.96
C VAL A 398 -15.35 -9.00 12.89
N TRP A 399 -15.73 -10.20 12.44
CA TRP A 399 -15.74 -11.42 13.27
C TRP A 399 -14.35 -11.80 13.77
N GLU A 400 -13.35 -11.75 12.88
CA GLU A 400 -11.95 -12.09 13.17
C GLU A 400 -11.18 -10.91 13.78
N ARG A 401 -11.86 -9.77 14.06
CA ARG A 401 -11.30 -8.57 14.67
C ARG A 401 -10.03 -8.06 13.95
N VAL A 402 -10.02 -8.14 12.62
CA VAL A 402 -8.90 -7.68 11.80
C VAL A 402 -8.63 -6.20 12.06
N TYR A 403 -9.68 -5.41 12.20
CA TYR A 403 -9.62 -3.97 12.50
C TYR A 403 -8.88 -3.68 13.82
N GLU A 404 -9.04 -4.52 14.87
CA GLU A 404 -8.33 -4.31 16.15
C GLU A 404 -6.84 -4.64 16.02
N THR A 405 -6.51 -5.70 15.27
CA THR A 405 -5.12 -6.10 15.04
C THR A 405 -4.38 -5.00 14.28
N TYR A 406 -5.01 -4.43 13.25
CA TYR A 406 -4.48 -3.30 12.51
C TYR A 406 -4.35 -2.05 13.38
N ALA A 407 -5.39 -1.73 14.16
CA ALA A 407 -5.41 -0.54 15.00
C ALA A 407 -4.26 -0.50 15.99
N LYS A 408 -3.96 -1.63 16.65
CA LYS A 408 -2.85 -1.74 17.62
C LYS A 408 -1.48 -1.44 17.01
N GLN A 409 -1.31 -1.62 15.69
CA GLN A 409 -0.03 -1.44 15.01
C GLN A 409 0.10 -0.04 14.38
N TYR A 410 -1.00 0.52 13.86
CA TYR A 410 -0.93 1.67 12.95
C TYR A 410 -1.74 2.89 13.36
N MET A 411 -2.77 2.75 14.22
CA MET A 411 -3.60 3.86 14.63
C MET A 411 -3.05 4.56 15.89
N SER A 412 -3.44 5.81 16.08
CA SER A 412 -3.14 6.55 17.31
C SER A 412 -4.07 6.11 18.44
N PRO A 413 -3.61 6.13 19.72
CA PRO A 413 -4.43 5.71 20.86
C PRO A 413 -5.79 6.42 20.95
N GLU A 414 -5.87 7.68 20.53
CA GLU A 414 -7.09 8.49 20.56
C GLU A 414 -8.15 8.04 19.53
N GLN A 415 -7.75 7.26 18.54
CA GLN A 415 -8.64 6.69 17.51
C GLN A 415 -9.20 5.32 17.91
N ILE A 416 -8.60 4.68 18.93
CA ILE A 416 -8.97 3.33 19.37
C ILE A 416 -10.00 3.47 20.49
N ASP A 417 -11.27 3.47 20.09
CA ASP A 417 -12.42 3.52 20.98
C ASP A 417 -13.01 2.11 21.21
N ASP A 418 -13.89 1.98 22.21
CA ASP A 418 -14.61 0.75 22.50
C ASP A 418 -15.77 0.57 21.53
N VAL A 419 -15.65 -0.41 20.64
CA VAL A 419 -16.61 -0.63 19.54
C VAL A 419 -17.79 -1.49 20.00
N ASP A 420 -18.98 -0.88 20.07
CA ASP A 420 -20.24 -1.63 20.22
C ASP A 420 -20.70 -2.16 18.84
N LEU A 421 -20.37 -3.40 18.55
CA LEU A 421 -20.71 -4.03 17.27
C LEU A 421 -22.21 -4.03 16.97
N SER A 422 -23.07 -4.06 17.99
CA SER A 422 -24.53 -4.06 17.78
C SER A 422 -25.04 -2.75 17.14
N LYS A 423 -24.26 -1.68 17.21
CA LYS A 423 -24.57 -0.37 16.62
C LYS A 423 -23.92 -0.15 15.25
N ILE A 424 -23.08 -1.07 14.79
CA ILE A 424 -22.45 -0.99 13.49
C ILE A 424 -23.47 -1.33 12.39
N PRO A 425 -23.72 -0.46 11.41
CA PRO A 425 -24.66 -0.74 10.34
C PRO A 425 -24.27 -1.99 9.57
N GLY A 426 -25.24 -2.86 9.26
CA GLY A 426 -25.00 -4.08 8.49
C GLY A 426 -24.20 -5.16 9.22
N TYR A 427 -23.89 -4.99 10.51
CA TYR A 427 -23.29 -6.06 11.31
C TYR A 427 -24.23 -7.25 11.42
N VAL A 428 -23.71 -8.43 11.17
CA VAL A 428 -24.39 -9.71 11.38
C VAL A 428 -23.49 -10.56 12.27
N PRO A 429 -24.01 -11.14 13.39
CA PRO A 429 -23.19 -12.00 14.23
C PRO A 429 -22.76 -13.26 13.47
N PRO A 430 -21.59 -13.85 13.82
CA PRO A 430 -21.13 -15.06 13.16
C PRO A 430 -22.17 -16.18 13.30
N PRO A 431 -22.35 -17.02 12.26
CA PRO A 431 -23.21 -18.20 12.35
C PRO A 431 -22.79 -19.11 13.50
N ALA A 432 -23.75 -19.75 14.19
CA ALA A 432 -23.42 -20.75 15.18
C ALA A 432 -22.66 -21.93 14.52
N HIS A 433 -21.66 -22.44 15.20
CA HIS A 433 -20.86 -23.59 14.75
C HIS A 433 -21.67 -24.86 14.67
#